data_d7b79570fd5b02fdcf99af5dd192a12f
#
_entry.id   d7b79570fd5b02fdcf99af5dd192a12f
#
_cell.length_a   1.000
_cell.length_b   1.000
_cell.length_c   1.000
_cell.angle_alpha   90.00
_cell.angle_beta   90.00
_cell.angle_gamma   90.00
#
_symmetry.space_group_name_H-M   'P 1'
#
loop_
_entity.id
_entity.type
_entity.pdbx_description
1 polymer ?
#
loop_
_entity_poly.entity_id
_entity_poly.type
_entity_poly.pdbx_seq_one_letter_code
_entity_poly.pdbx_strand_id
1 'polypeptide(L)'
;MVVFIPIKEESQRVVGKNFREYKGKPLWKHCLDKFTDYQVFIDTDSEIILDEAEEYENVRAYERLDYLKGHETSVVDLIKNFVDIYQIEDVVCQVHTTSPLLEIKHIKEAEQRMKESKSDSIFSVDKIQDRLWRKEDYGITPINHNPLKLEQTQDLPIYYRENSYFYMFRPEVLDTDNRIGKSPLMFEVEWPYNMDIDTEEDLNKLISL
;
A
#
# COMPACT_ATOMS: atom_id res chain seq x y z
N MET A 1 -0.40 -10.82 13.42
CA MET A 1 -0.24 -10.23 12.06
C MET A 1 1.25 -10.03 11.79
N VAL A 2 1.70 -10.30 10.59
CA VAL A 2 3.05 -9.98 10.08
C VAL A 2 2.98 -8.86 9.05
N VAL A 3 4.05 -8.07 8.92
CA VAL A 3 4.13 -6.97 7.95
C VAL A 3 5.05 -7.37 6.80
N PHE A 4 4.61 -7.15 5.57
CA PHE A 4 5.37 -7.42 4.36
C PHE A 4 5.63 -6.13 3.57
N ILE A 5 6.89 -5.86 3.25
CA ILE A 5 7.32 -4.64 2.55
C ILE A 5 8.19 -5.02 1.35
N PRO A 6 7.64 -5.02 0.13
CA PRO A 6 8.43 -5.20 -1.08
C PRO A 6 9.15 -3.89 -1.43
N ILE A 7 10.48 -3.92 -1.49
CA ILE A 7 11.29 -2.74 -1.80
C ILE A 7 12.19 -3.06 -3.00
N LYS A 8 12.11 -2.25 -4.06
CA LYS A 8 13.04 -2.30 -5.19
C LYS A 8 14.16 -1.28 -5.00
N GLU A 9 15.36 -1.62 -5.40
CA GLU A 9 16.48 -0.69 -5.43
C GLU A 9 16.21 0.43 -6.44
N GLU A 10 15.83 0.04 -7.67
CA GLU A 10 15.52 0.99 -8.73
C GLU A 10 14.02 1.28 -8.85
N SER A 11 13.70 2.56 -8.88
CA SER A 11 12.34 3.08 -9.12
C SER A 11 12.30 3.82 -10.45
N GLN A 12 11.33 3.48 -11.31
CA GLN A 12 11.23 4.05 -12.66
C GLN A 12 10.76 5.51 -12.70
N ARG A 13 9.81 5.89 -11.85
CA ARG A 13 9.18 7.22 -11.86
C ARG A 13 9.93 8.26 -11.03
N VAL A 14 10.51 7.85 -9.92
CA VAL A 14 11.35 8.68 -9.04
C VAL A 14 12.65 7.93 -8.81
N VAL A 15 13.75 8.40 -9.36
CA VAL A 15 15.05 7.73 -9.26
C VAL A 15 15.47 7.61 -7.80
N GLY A 16 15.83 6.38 -7.39
CA GLY A 16 16.25 6.09 -6.02
C GLY A 16 15.19 6.39 -4.96
N LYS A 17 13.90 6.30 -5.30
CA LYS A 17 12.76 6.72 -4.46
C LYS A 17 12.87 6.28 -3.02
N ASN A 18 13.17 5.01 -2.78
CA ASN A 18 13.23 4.44 -1.44
C ASN A 18 14.35 5.03 -0.57
N PHE A 19 15.41 5.53 -1.21
CA PHE A 19 16.59 6.13 -0.57
C PHE A 19 16.50 7.66 -0.45
N ARG A 20 15.45 8.28 -1.01
CA ARG A 20 15.25 9.73 -0.90
C ARG A 20 14.98 10.10 0.56
N GLU A 21 15.65 11.16 0.99
CA GLU A 21 15.56 11.61 2.38
C GLU A 21 14.30 12.44 2.64
N TYR A 22 13.66 12.12 3.74
CA TYR A 22 12.62 12.92 4.38
C TYR A 22 12.95 13.06 5.88
N LYS A 23 13.01 14.28 6.38
CA LYS A 23 13.35 14.57 7.80
C LYS A 23 14.61 13.82 8.29
N GLY A 24 15.65 13.76 7.43
CA GLY A 24 16.96 13.21 7.77
C GLY A 24 17.07 11.68 7.73
N LYS A 25 16.07 10.98 7.19
CA LYS A 25 16.09 9.52 6.99
C LYS A 25 15.58 9.14 5.60
N PRO A 26 16.07 8.04 4.98
CA PRO A 26 15.50 7.52 3.76
C PRO A 26 14.07 7.02 3.96
N LEU A 27 13.24 7.11 2.92
CA LEU A 27 11.80 6.76 2.97
C LEU A 27 11.56 5.34 3.49
N TRP A 28 12.39 4.37 3.11
CA TRP A 28 12.23 2.99 3.56
C TRP A 28 12.42 2.83 5.07
N LYS A 29 13.36 3.56 5.71
CA LYS A 29 13.54 3.55 7.17
C LYS A 29 12.36 4.22 7.89
N HIS A 30 11.77 5.28 7.31
CA HIS A 30 10.55 5.87 7.84
C HIS A 30 9.39 4.88 7.90
N CYS A 31 9.32 3.98 6.92
CA CYS A 31 8.31 2.92 6.94
C CYS A 31 8.56 1.95 8.10
N LEU A 32 9.80 1.47 8.27
CA LEU A 32 10.15 0.50 9.31
C LEU A 32 9.93 1.01 10.73
N ASP A 33 10.32 2.25 11.01
CA ASP A 33 10.22 2.87 12.34
C ASP A 33 8.81 2.82 12.95
N LYS A 34 7.78 2.59 12.12
CA LYS A 34 6.38 2.52 12.54
C LYS A 34 5.95 1.14 13.04
N PHE A 35 6.70 0.11 12.66
CA PHE A 35 6.30 -1.29 12.88
C PHE A 35 7.12 -2.00 13.96
N THR A 36 7.61 -1.28 14.96
CA THR A 36 8.45 -1.83 16.05
C THR A 36 7.77 -2.95 16.86
N ASP A 37 6.44 -2.95 16.92
CA ASP A 37 5.64 -3.95 17.64
C ASP A 37 5.29 -5.18 16.76
N TYR A 38 5.73 -5.23 15.51
CA TYR A 38 5.37 -6.27 14.54
C TYR A 38 6.60 -6.97 13.98
N GLN A 39 6.46 -8.25 13.64
CA GLN A 39 7.44 -8.92 12.80
C GLN A 39 7.34 -8.37 11.37
N VAL A 40 8.41 -7.80 10.86
CA VAL A 40 8.49 -7.22 9.52
C VAL A 40 9.35 -8.10 8.62
N PHE A 41 8.86 -8.33 7.39
CA PHE A 41 9.61 -9.01 6.34
C PHE A 41 9.81 -8.05 5.15
N ILE A 42 11.05 -7.94 4.69
CA ILE A 42 11.43 -7.12 3.54
C ILE A 42 11.89 -8.05 2.41
N ASP A 43 11.20 -7.96 1.27
CA ASP A 43 11.63 -8.55 0.01
C ASP A 43 12.34 -7.48 -0.80
N THR A 44 13.62 -7.62 -1.09
CA THR A 44 14.41 -6.59 -1.77
C THR A 44 15.48 -7.16 -2.70
N ASP A 45 15.84 -6.39 -3.72
CA ASP A 45 16.97 -6.61 -4.61
C ASP A 45 18.17 -5.67 -4.30
N SER A 46 18.11 -4.94 -3.17
CA SER A 46 19.14 -3.99 -2.75
C SER A 46 20.03 -4.57 -1.65
N GLU A 47 21.33 -4.66 -1.92
CA GLU A 47 22.33 -5.07 -0.92
C GLU A 47 22.37 -4.09 0.27
N ILE A 48 22.20 -2.79 0.02
CA ILE A 48 22.17 -1.76 1.06
C ILE A 48 21.04 -2.01 2.06
N ILE A 49 19.84 -2.34 1.56
CA ILE A 49 18.69 -2.60 2.43
C ILE A 49 18.88 -3.92 3.20
N LEU A 50 19.48 -4.94 2.59
CA LEU A 50 19.79 -6.20 3.26
C LEU A 50 20.72 -5.97 4.45
N ASP A 51 21.80 -5.23 4.25
CA ASP A 51 22.80 -4.94 5.29
C ASP A 51 22.22 -4.04 6.40
N GLU A 52 21.58 -2.93 6.03
CA GLU A 52 21.08 -1.96 7.02
C GLU A 52 19.84 -2.45 7.78
N ALA A 53 19.07 -3.39 7.23
CA ALA A 53 17.94 -3.98 7.93
C ALA A 53 18.35 -4.87 9.11
N GLU A 54 19.60 -5.34 9.18
CA GLU A 54 20.14 -6.09 10.32
C GLU A 54 20.19 -5.26 11.62
N GLU A 55 20.14 -3.92 11.52
CA GLU A 55 20.06 -3.04 12.69
C GLU A 55 18.72 -3.14 13.44
N TYR A 56 17.69 -3.79 12.85
CA TYR A 56 16.35 -3.88 13.41
C TYR A 56 16.03 -5.28 13.90
N GLU A 57 15.87 -5.48 15.21
CA GLU A 57 15.63 -6.80 15.81
C GLU A 57 14.34 -7.49 15.33
N ASN A 58 13.33 -6.70 14.95
CA ASN A 58 12.01 -7.19 14.50
C ASN A 58 11.89 -7.30 12.98
N VAL A 59 12.96 -7.01 12.22
CA VAL A 59 12.98 -7.02 10.75
C VAL A 59 13.76 -8.22 10.24
N ARG A 60 13.21 -8.88 9.24
CA ARG A 60 13.87 -9.91 8.46
C ARG A 60 13.87 -9.53 6.99
N ALA A 61 14.98 -8.99 6.51
CA ALA A 61 15.19 -8.76 5.08
C ALA A 61 15.73 -10.03 4.40
N TYR A 62 15.33 -10.25 3.16
CA TYR A 62 15.84 -11.33 2.32
C TYR A 62 15.94 -10.90 0.86
N GLU A 63 16.91 -11.49 0.17
CA GLU A 63 17.14 -11.19 -1.23
C GLU A 63 16.00 -11.74 -2.10
N ARG A 64 15.47 -10.87 -2.97
CA ARG A 64 14.46 -11.25 -3.96
C ARG A 64 15.03 -12.26 -4.95
N LEU A 65 14.30 -13.34 -5.18
CA LEU A 65 14.71 -14.36 -6.15
C LEU A 65 14.80 -13.78 -7.56
N ASP A 66 15.77 -14.22 -8.34
CA ASP A 66 16.07 -13.66 -9.66
C ASP A 66 14.87 -13.67 -10.61
N TYR A 67 14.05 -14.72 -10.59
CA TYR A 67 12.86 -14.81 -11.44
C TYR A 67 11.72 -13.86 -11.02
N LEU A 68 11.81 -13.27 -9.82
CA LEU A 68 10.89 -12.24 -9.30
C LEU A 68 11.45 -10.82 -9.44
N LYS A 69 12.70 -10.67 -9.91
CA LYS A 69 13.26 -9.37 -10.26
C LYS A 69 12.70 -8.93 -11.61
N GLY A 70 12.42 -7.67 -11.78
CA GLY A 70 11.92 -7.12 -13.04
C GLY A 70 10.62 -6.31 -12.88
N HIS A 71 10.12 -5.80 -14.01
CA HIS A 71 9.01 -4.85 -14.00
C HIS A 71 7.64 -5.51 -14.17
N GLU A 72 7.60 -6.72 -14.67
CA GLU A 72 6.36 -7.46 -14.95
C GLU A 72 5.90 -8.32 -13.76
N THR A 73 6.77 -8.54 -12.78
CA THR A 73 6.43 -9.29 -11.57
C THR A 73 5.38 -8.54 -10.76
N SER A 74 4.25 -9.20 -10.53
CA SER A 74 3.20 -8.63 -9.71
C SER A 74 3.57 -8.65 -8.22
N VAL A 75 3.02 -7.72 -7.44
CA VAL A 75 3.19 -7.75 -5.99
C VAL A 75 2.60 -9.02 -5.37
N VAL A 76 1.59 -9.61 -5.99
CA VAL A 76 0.97 -10.86 -5.53
C VAL A 76 1.94 -12.02 -5.65
N ASP A 77 2.76 -12.09 -6.71
CA ASP A 77 3.80 -13.12 -6.85
C ASP A 77 4.86 -13.01 -5.75
N LEU A 78 5.27 -11.78 -5.40
CA LEU A 78 6.18 -11.54 -4.29
C LEU A 78 5.58 -12.00 -2.95
N ILE A 79 4.30 -11.69 -2.72
CA ILE A 79 3.60 -12.08 -1.50
C ILE A 79 3.44 -13.61 -1.41
N LYS A 80 3.07 -14.28 -2.51
CA LYS A 80 2.97 -15.74 -2.56
C LYS A 80 4.30 -16.39 -2.21
N ASN A 81 5.38 -15.93 -2.85
CA ASN A 81 6.72 -16.42 -2.55
C ASN A 81 7.10 -16.21 -1.07
N PHE A 82 6.79 -15.05 -0.51
CA PHE A 82 7.00 -14.76 0.91
C PHE A 82 6.23 -15.71 1.82
N VAL A 83 4.92 -15.88 1.57
CA VAL A 83 4.05 -16.77 2.35
C VAL A 83 4.55 -18.21 2.28
N ASP A 84 4.96 -18.67 1.10
CA ASP A 84 5.46 -20.03 0.88
C ASP A 84 6.82 -20.27 1.57
N ILE A 85 7.77 -19.34 1.46
CA ILE A 85 9.11 -19.50 2.07
C ILE A 85 9.02 -19.54 3.60
N TYR A 86 8.22 -18.63 4.18
CA TYR A 86 8.15 -18.49 5.64
C TYR A 86 6.97 -19.22 6.27
N GLN A 87 6.17 -19.95 5.48
CA GLN A 87 5.00 -20.71 5.95
C GLN A 87 4.07 -19.83 6.80
N ILE A 88 3.72 -18.64 6.25
CA ILE A 88 2.91 -17.66 6.97
C ILE A 88 1.45 -18.13 7.03
N GLU A 89 0.95 -18.35 8.24
CA GLU A 89 -0.45 -18.69 8.53
C GLU A 89 -1.23 -17.49 9.12
N ASP A 90 -0.51 -16.47 9.59
CA ASP A 90 -1.11 -15.27 10.19
C ASP A 90 -1.52 -14.25 9.12
N VAL A 91 -2.34 -13.28 9.53
CA VAL A 91 -2.71 -12.15 8.66
C VAL A 91 -1.47 -11.42 8.15
N VAL A 92 -1.41 -11.17 6.86
CA VAL A 92 -0.36 -10.38 6.21
C VAL A 92 -0.84 -8.94 6.06
N CYS A 93 -0.04 -7.99 6.51
CA CYS A 93 -0.20 -6.56 6.22
C CYS A 93 0.87 -6.12 5.21
N GLN A 94 0.49 -5.95 3.96
CA GLN A 94 1.36 -5.40 2.95
C GLN A 94 1.29 -3.89 2.97
N VAL A 95 2.45 -3.22 3.07
CA VAL A 95 2.61 -1.77 3.01
C VAL A 95 3.67 -1.37 1.99
N HIS A 96 3.66 -0.11 1.59
CA HIS A 96 4.65 0.47 0.69
C HIS A 96 5.47 1.57 1.39
N THR A 97 6.73 1.66 1.07
CA THR A 97 7.62 2.73 1.54
C THR A 97 7.21 4.11 1.02
N THR A 98 6.42 4.12 -0.04
CA THR A 98 5.91 5.33 -0.71
C THR A 98 4.79 6.05 0.04
N SER A 99 4.35 5.48 1.17
CA SER A 99 3.35 6.08 2.07
C SER A 99 4.03 6.59 3.35
N PRO A 100 4.87 7.63 3.29
CA PRO A 100 5.69 8.08 4.42
C PRO A 100 4.88 8.67 5.57
N LEU A 101 3.65 9.10 5.31
CA LEU A 101 2.74 9.64 6.32
C LEU A 101 1.79 8.58 6.91
N LEU A 102 1.98 7.30 6.57
CA LEU A 102 1.30 6.19 7.23
C LEU A 102 1.47 6.29 8.74
N GLU A 103 0.40 6.22 9.49
CA GLU A 103 0.42 6.16 10.95
C GLU A 103 0.02 4.77 11.44
N ILE A 104 0.76 4.27 12.42
CA ILE A 104 0.53 2.94 13.01
C ILE A 104 -0.87 2.80 13.61
N LYS A 105 -1.51 3.91 14.03
CA LYS A 105 -2.89 3.89 14.52
C LYS A 105 -3.88 3.34 13.47
N HIS A 106 -3.69 3.68 12.16
CA HIS A 106 -4.56 3.20 11.10
C HIS A 106 -4.41 1.69 10.92
N ILE A 107 -3.18 1.18 11.01
CA ILE A 107 -2.88 -0.24 10.93
C ILE A 107 -3.51 -0.99 12.12
N LYS A 108 -3.34 -0.49 13.34
CA LYS A 108 -3.94 -1.10 14.56
C LYS A 108 -5.47 -1.09 14.51
N GLU A 109 -6.07 -0.01 14.03
CA GLU A 109 -7.52 0.07 13.87
C GLU A 109 -8.04 -0.89 12.78
N ALA A 110 -7.35 -0.97 11.64
CA ALA A 110 -7.71 -1.89 10.57
C ALA A 110 -7.58 -3.36 11.02
N GLU A 111 -6.51 -3.70 11.74
CA GLU A 111 -6.33 -5.03 12.34
C GLU A 111 -7.47 -5.38 13.31
N GLN A 112 -7.88 -4.43 14.14
CA GLN A 112 -9.00 -4.61 15.07
C GLN A 112 -10.31 -4.84 14.32
N ARG A 113 -10.62 -4.01 13.31
CA ARG A 113 -11.82 -4.19 12.49
C ARG A 113 -11.85 -5.55 11.78
N MET A 114 -10.71 -6.01 11.29
CA MET A 114 -10.60 -7.31 10.65
C MET A 114 -10.82 -8.47 11.65
N LYS A 115 -10.31 -8.35 12.88
CA LYS A 115 -10.54 -9.34 13.97
C LYS A 115 -12.01 -9.42 14.40
N GLU A 116 -12.70 -8.28 14.45
CA GLU A 116 -14.10 -8.16 14.87
C GLU A 116 -15.10 -8.59 13.79
N SER A 117 -14.68 -8.58 12.55
CA SER A 117 -15.51 -8.94 11.40
C SER A 117 -15.22 -10.37 10.92
N LYS A 118 -16.07 -10.84 10.00
CA LYS A 118 -15.82 -12.10 9.26
C LYS A 118 -15.09 -11.86 7.93
N SER A 119 -14.48 -10.69 7.77
CA SER A 119 -13.83 -10.30 6.53
C SER A 119 -12.53 -11.07 6.34
N ASP A 120 -12.24 -11.40 5.10
CA ASP A 120 -11.03 -12.09 4.68
C ASP A 120 -9.89 -11.11 4.35
N SER A 121 -10.24 -9.85 4.09
CA SER A 121 -9.31 -8.79 3.76
C SER A 121 -9.83 -7.40 4.14
N ILE A 122 -8.93 -6.44 4.28
CA ILE A 122 -9.22 -5.01 4.43
C ILE A 122 -8.17 -4.21 3.66
N PHE A 123 -8.58 -3.20 2.93
CA PHE A 123 -7.68 -2.38 2.13
C PHE A 123 -8.03 -0.90 2.25
N SER A 124 -7.03 -0.06 2.07
CA SER A 124 -7.16 1.38 2.23
C SER A 124 -7.74 2.06 0.99
N VAL A 125 -8.56 3.07 1.22
CA VAL A 125 -9.28 3.82 0.18
C VAL A 125 -9.33 5.31 0.48
N ASP A 126 -9.44 6.10 -0.59
CA ASP A 126 -9.84 7.50 -0.53
C ASP A 126 -11.34 7.60 -0.79
N LYS A 127 -12.02 8.41 0.00
CA LYS A 127 -13.40 8.80 -0.27
C LYS A 127 -13.44 9.88 -1.35
N ILE A 128 -14.25 9.67 -2.37
CA ILE A 128 -14.48 10.62 -3.47
C ILE A 128 -15.97 10.96 -3.51
N GLN A 129 -16.29 12.23 -3.43
CA GLN A 129 -17.66 12.74 -3.57
C GLN A 129 -17.68 13.92 -4.54
N ASP A 130 -17.25 13.64 -5.78
CA ASP A 130 -17.14 14.57 -6.88
C ASP A 130 -17.94 14.12 -8.09
N ARG A 131 -18.10 14.99 -9.10
CA ARG A 131 -18.68 14.61 -10.39
C ARG A 131 -17.65 13.86 -11.20
N LEU A 132 -17.88 12.56 -11.40
CA LEU A 132 -16.98 11.70 -12.15
C LEU A 132 -17.45 11.54 -13.59
N TRP A 133 -16.50 11.55 -14.52
CA TRP A 133 -16.72 11.35 -15.94
C TRP A 133 -15.81 10.25 -16.46
N ARG A 134 -16.33 9.42 -17.37
CA ARG A 134 -15.53 8.44 -18.10
C ARG A 134 -15.29 8.96 -19.52
N LYS A 135 -14.02 8.94 -19.95
CA LYS A 135 -13.66 9.16 -21.34
C LYS A 135 -13.80 7.83 -22.09
N GLU A 136 -14.49 7.85 -23.20
CA GLU A 136 -14.67 6.73 -24.12
C GLU A 136 -14.12 7.09 -25.49
N ASP A 137 -14.02 6.14 -26.41
CA ASP A 137 -13.46 6.36 -27.75
C ASP A 137 -14.22 7.44 -28.54
N TYR A 138 -15.53 7.56 -28.31
CA TYR A 138 -16.44 8.45 -29.02
C TYR A 138 -17.07 9.56 -28.17
N GLY A 139 -16.50 9.86 -27.01
CA GLY A 139 -17.02 10.94 -26.19
C GLY A 139 -16.73 10.80 -24.69
N ILE A 140 -17.57 11.45 -23.89
CA ILE A 140 -17.51 11.41 -22.42
C ILE A 140 -18.86 11.04 -21.86
N THR A 141 -18.85 10.22 -20.79
CA THR A 141 -20.07 9.75 -20.11
C THR A 141 -19.99 10.09 -18.62
N PRO A 142 -21.04 10.67 -18.01
CA PRO A 142 -21.06 10.85 -16.56
C PRO A 142 -21.18 9.50 -15.86
N ILE A 143 -20.49 9.34 -14.72
CA ILE A 143 -20.49 8.09 -13.96
C ILE A 143 -21.57 8.14 -12.85
N ASN A 144 -21.60 9.24 -12.09
CA ASN A 144 -22.33 9.30 -10.83
C ASN A 144 -23.30 10.49 -10.70
N HIS A 145 -23.61 11.17 -11.80
CA HIS A 145 -24.49 12.33 -11.78
C HIS A 145 -25.27 12.48 -13.09
N ASN A 146 -26.37 13.23 -13.05
CA ASN A 146 -27.09 13.61 -14.24
C ASN A 146 -26.52 14.94 -14.79
N PRO A 147 -25.93 15.00 -16.00
CA PRO A 147 -25.33 16.21 -16.55
C PRO A 147 -26.38 17.29 -16.89
N LEU A 148 -27.65 16.92 -17.02
CA LEU A 148 -28.75 17.86 -17.31
C LEU A 148 -29.40 18.45 -16.04
N LYS A 149 -28.93 17.99 -14.84
CA LYS A 149 -29.44 18.48 -13.56
C LYS A 149 -28.24 18.79 -12.66
N LEU A 150 -28.09 20.06 -12.28
CA LEU A 150 -27.02 20.45 -11.36
C LEU A 150 -27.42 20.06 -9.91
N GLU A 151 -26.90 18.95 -9.45
CA GLU A 151 -27.03 18.49 -8.05
C GLU A 151 -25.89 19.07 -7.22
N GLN A 152 -26.11 19.27 -5.92
CA GLN A 152 -25.03 19.72 -5.01
C GLN A 152 -24.05 18.55 -4.81
N THR A 153 -22.76 18.88 -4.63
CA THR A 153 -21.69 17.85 -4.52
C THR A 153 -21.94 16.92 -3.33
N GLN A 154 -22.42 17.46 -2.21
CA GLN A 154 -22.75 16.68 -1.01
C GLN A 154 -23.91 15.68 -1.19
N ASP A 155 -24.74 15.85 -2.24
CA ASP A 155 -25.85 14.97 -2.54
C ASP A 155 -25.48 13.86 -3.53
N LEU A 156 -24.25 13.89 -4.07
CA LEU A 156 -23.75 12.89 -5.00
C LEU A 156 -23.44 11.58 -4.28
N PRO A 157 -23.56 10.43 -4.97
CA PRO A 157 -23.10 9.16 -4.46
C PRO A 157 -21.61 9.21 -4.10
N ILE A 158 -21.26 8.61 -2.96
CA ILE A 158 -19.87 8.43 -2.53
C ILE A 158 -19.26 7.28 -3.32
N TYR A 159 -18.06 7.50 -3.83
CA TYR A 159 -17.20 6.50 -4.44
C TYR A 159 -15.92 6.35 -3.62
N TYR A 160 -15.24 5.23 -3.79
CA TYR A 160 -13.99 4.97 -3.13
C TYR A 160 -12.94 4.61 -4.18
N ARG A 161 -11.75 5.21 -4.03
CA ARG A 161 -10.58 4.90 -4.83
C ARG A 161 -9.60 4.11 -3.98
N GLU A 162 -9.19 2.95 -4.44
CA GLU A 162 -8.08 2.20 -3.85
C GLU A 162 -6.81 3.04 -3.92
N ASN A 163 -6.14 3.25 -2.78
CA ASN A 163 -5.01 4.18 -2.66
C ASN A 163 -3.68 3.51 -2.33
N SER A 164 -3.65 2.19 -2.24
CA SER A 164 -2.44 1.38 -1.99
C SER A 164 -1.67 1.70 -0.70
N TYR A 165 -2.29 2.38 0.26
CA TYR A 165 -1.67 2.77 1.52
C TYR A 165 -1.32 1.55 2.38
N PHE A 166 -2.23 0.57 2.48
CA PHE A 166 -2.00 -0.78 2.98
C PHE A 166 -3.05 -1.76 2.48
N TYR A 167 -2.68 -3.05 2.56
CA TYR A 167 -3.58 -4.19 2.37
C TYR A 167 -3.35 -5.18 3.50
N MET A 168 -4.41 -5.62 4.17
CA MET A 168 -4.36 -6.73 5.12
C MET A 168 -5.25 -7.84 4.63
N PHE A 169 -4.76 -9.07 4.69
CA PHE A 169 -5.50 -10.23 4.20
C PHE A 169 -5.03 -11.50 4.88
N ARG A 170 -5.89 -12.50 4.88
CA ARG A 170 -5.53 -13.86 5.25
C ARG A 170 -4.82 -14.53 4.08
N PRO A 171 -3.80 -15.39 4.32
CA PRO A 171 -3.05 -16.04 3.23
C PRO A 171 -3.92 -16.75 2.20
N GLU A 172 -5.07 -17.32 2.60
CA GLU A 172 -6.00 -18.03 1.71
C GLU A 172 -6.59 -17.13 0.61
N VAL A 173 -6.55 -15.81 0.77
CA VAL A 173 -6.98 -14.86 -0.24
C VAL A 173 -6.12 -14.96 -1.51
N LEU A 174 -4.85 -15.33 -1.36
CA LEU A 174 -3.89 -15.46 -2.47
C LEU A 174 -4.25 -16.58 -3.46
N ASP A 175 -5.13 -17.51 -3.10
CA ASP A 175 -5.66 -18.54 -4.01
C ASP A 175 -6.44 -17.93 -5.19
N THR A 176 -6.89 -16.69 -5.06
CA THR A 176 -7.59 -15.95 -6.10
C THR A 176 -6.68 -15.06 -6.96
N ASP A 177 -5.36 -15.21 -6.87
CA ASP A 177 -4.37 -14.33 -7.50
C ASP A 177 -4.57 -12.84 -7.15
N ASN A 178 -5.04 -12.58 -5.94
CA ASN A 178 -5.30 -11.22 -5.45
C ASN A 178 -4.95 -11.10 -3.96
N ARG A 179 -4.88 -9.88 -3.46
CA ARG A 179 -4.75 -9.51 -2.04
C ARG A 179 -6.04 -8.91 -1.45
N ILE A 180 -7.08 -8.81 -2.29
CA ILE A 180 -8.45 -8.44 -1.89
C ILE A 180 -9.31 -9.68 -2.09
N GLY A 181 -9.91 -10.15 -1.00
CA GLY A 181 -10.68 -11.39 -0.99
C GLY A 181 -12.13 -11.21 -1.46
N LYS A 182 -12.97 -12.20 -1.12
CA LYS A 182 -14.40 -12.23 -1.50
C LYS A 182 -15.29 -11.41 -0.55
N SER A 183 -14.81 -11.15 0.66
CA SER A 183 -15.55 -10.42 1.71
C SER A 183 -14.68 -9.30 2.29
N PRO A 184 -14.25 -8.33 1.46
CA PRO A 184 -13.33 -7.29 1.88
C PRO A 184 -14.02 -6.20 2.69
N LEU A 185 -13.25 -5.54 3.56
CA LEU A 185 -13.58 -4.25 4.15
C LEU A 185 -12.79 -3.13 3.48
N MET A 186 -13.36 -1.94 3.44
CA MET A 186 -12.65 -0.72 3.09
C MET A 186 -12.26 0.06 4.35
N PHE A 187 -11.07 0.64 4.32
CA PHE A 187 -10.56 1.52 5.36
C PHE A 187 -10.29 2.90 4.76
N GLU A 188 -11.09 3.87 5.14
CA GLU A 188 -10.95 5.27 4.69
C GLU A 188 -9.70 5.89 5.33
N VAL A 189 -8.84 6.49 4.50
CA VAL A 189 -7.67 7.25 4.94
C VAL A 189 -7.76 8.66 4.39
N GLU A 190 -7.72 9.64 5.30
CA GLU A 190 -7.86 11.05 4.94
C GLU A 190 -6.50 11.71 4.67
N TRP A 191 -6.53 12.79 3.92
CA TRP A 191 -5.39 13.68 3.77
C TRP A 191 -4.91 14.22 5.15
N PRO A 192 -3.58 14.33 5.39
CA PRO A 192 -2.45 14.05 4.48
C PRO A 192 -1.96 12.60 4.49
N TYR A 193 -2.54 11.73 5.29
CA TYR A 193 -2.05 10.38 5.53
C TYR A 193 -2.09 9.47 4.29
N ASN A 194 -3.02 9.75 3.36
CA ASN A 194 -3.18 9.02 2.10
C ASN A 194 -2.21 9.46 0.98
N MET A 195 -1.19 10.28 1.33
CA MET A 195 -0.18 10.69 0.36
C MET A 195 0.70 9.51 -0.08
N ASP A 196 0.78 9.27 -1.38
CA ASP A 196 1.67 8.32 -2.02
C ASP A 196 2.72 9.08 -2.87
N ILE A 197 3.97 8.64 -2.83
CA ILE A 197 5.08 9.25 -3.57
C ILE A 197 5.25 8.51 -4.88
N ASP A 198 4.68 9.07 -5.94
CA ASP A 198 4.74 8.51 -7.28
C ASP A 198 5.51 9.37 -8.28
N THR A 199 5.66 10.64 -7.96
CA THR A 199 6.35 11.65 -8.81
C THR A 199 7.30 12.50 -7.97
N GLU A 200 8.22 13.22 -8.65
CA GLU A 200 9.06 14.23 -7.97
C GLU A 200 8.21 15.36 -7.37
N GLU A 201 7.05 15.66 -7.95
CA GLU A 201 6.12 16.65 -7.38
C GLU A 201 5.55 16.20 -6.04
N ASP A 202 5.21 14.90 -5.89
CA ASP A 202 4.73 14.35 -4.62
C ASP A 202 5.82 14.39 -3.56
N LEU A 203 7.06 14.07 -3.92
CA LEU A 203 8.19 14.18 -3.01
C LEU A 203 8.41 15.63 -2.55
N ASN A 204 8.31 16.60 -3.46
CA ASN A 204 8.43 18.02 -3.10
C ASN A 204 7.27 18.48 -2.20
N LYS A 205 6.05 18.00 -2.43
CA LYS A 205 4.91 18.23 -1.52
C LYS A 205 5.16 17.66 -0.13
N LEU A 206 5.67 16.42 -0.04
CA LEU A 206 6.03 15.79 1.23
C LEU A 206 7.04 16.62 2.02
N ILE A 207 8.10 17.11 1.34
CA ILE A 207 9.15 17.92 1.97
C ILE A 207 8.61 19.25 2.50
N SER A 208 7.53 19.75 1.91
CA SER A 208 6.89 21.02 2.33
C SER A 208 5.92 20.89 3.52
N LEU A 209 5.59 19.65 3.93
CA LEU A 209 4.79 19.32 5.12
C LEU A 209 5.66 19.23 6.38
#